data_c56d9ef9e124c960b46c6b69c14b52bb
#
_entry.id   c56d9ef9e124c960b46c6b69c14b52bb
#
_cell.length_a   1.000
_cell.length_b   1.000
_cell.length_c   1.000
_cell.angle_alpha   90.00
_cell.angle_beta   90.00
_cell.angle_gamma   90.00
#
_symmetry.space_group_name_H-M   'P 1'
#
loop_
_entity.id
_entity.type
_entity.pdbx_description
1 polymer ?
#
loop_
_entity_poly.entity_id
_entity_poly.type
_entity_poly.pdbx_seq_one_letter_code
_entity_poly.pdbx_strand_id
1 'polypeptide(L)'
;MATESVLTAIEQCKRCIDEKRSFVLQGGAGSGKTESLKELLIYINQTNPKAKVMCITHTNVAVNEILSRTGNAFPVSTIHSFLNSLIKDYKKNIYTVIGELFCIPEFVAAEKSEDVSDKDFKKNEHERYKKSYEKYADKHYQITRESVAKVTGKRDYDKTPEAFNEQLNDGIKTINQKIGEEISSRDYSKIRYNDTSFDSLKDLTFGHDGLLTVFNLLINKYPLLSKMIADRYDYIFIDEYQDTNADIVCDLIHLSQNSKLTLCLFGDSICEANASYRRGRYIIIQ
;
A
#
# COMPACT_ATOMS: atom_id res chain seq x y z
N MET A 1 -17.97 -36.78 29.48
CA MET A 1 -17.09 -35.74 28.93
C MET A 1 -17.40 -35.66 27.44
N ALA A 2 -18.04 -34.59 26.98
CA ALA A 2 -18.30 -34.40 25.57
C ALA A 2 -16.94 -34.09 24.91
N THR A 3 -16.53 -34.91 23.97
CA THR A 3 -15.40 -34.60 23.08
C THR A 3 -15.79 -33.34 22.28
N GLU A 4 -15.19 -32.17 22.60
CA GLU A 4 -15.25 -31.01 21.72
C GLU A 4 -14.70 -31.46 20.37
N SER A 5 -15.57 -31.55 19.37
CA SER A 5 -15.15 -31.81 17.99
C SER A 5 -14.28 -30.63 17.55
N VAL A 6 -13.05 -30.92 17.19
CA VAL A 6 -12.15 -29.91 16.63
C VAL A 6 -12.76 -29.41 15.30
N LEU A 7 -13.13 -28.14 15.27
CA LEU A 7 -13.69 -27.49 14.07
C LEU A 7 -12.68 -27.54 12.92
N THR A 8 -13.14 -27.86 11.74
CA THR A 8 -12.32 -27.72 10.51
C THR A 8 -11.96 -26.26 10.26
N ALA A 9 -10.94 -25.99 9.46
CA ALA A 9 -10.52 -24.62 9.11
C ALA A 9 -11.69 -23.80 8.54
N ILE A 10 -12.49 -24.39 7.65
CA ILE A 10 -13.65 -23.72 7.05
C ILE A 10 -14.76 -23.42 8.07
N GLU A 11 -15.01 -24.30 9.02
CA GLU A 11 -15.98 -24.07 10.10
C GLU A 11 -15.52 -22.96 11.03
N GLN A 12 -14.21 -22.87 11.31
CA GLN A 12 -13.63 -21.76 12.08
C GLN A 12 -13.80 -20.42 11.33
N CYS A 13 -13.57 -20.40 10.00
CA CYS A 13 -13.80 -19.22 9.17
C CYS A 13 -15.28 -18.80 9.19
N LYS A 14 -16.24 -19.74 9.04
CA LYS A 14 -17.67 -19.45 9.10
C LYS A 14 -18.06 -18.86 10.46
N ARG A 15 -17.54 -19.40 11.54
CA ARG A 15 -17.72 -18.84 12.87
C ARG A 15 -17.19 -17.41 13.00
N CYS A 16 -16.00 -17.14 12.43
CA CYS A 16 -15.46 -15.77 12.40
C CYS A 16 -16.36 -14.80 11.62
N ILE A 17 -16.94 -15.23 10.51
CA ILE A 17 -17.91 -14.44 9.73
C ILE A 17 -19.17 -14.13 10.56
N ASP A 18 -19.75 -15.13 11.24
CA ASP A 18 -20.94 -14.95 12.06
C ASP A 18 -20.70 -14.01 13.25
N GLU A 19 -19.52 -14.11 13.86
CA GLU A 19 -19.07 -13.27 14.98
C GLU A 19 -18.53 -11.90 14.52
N LYS A 20 -18.47 -11.60 13.19
CA LYS A 20 -17.86 -10.41 12.58
C LYS A 20 -16.42 -10.18 13.05
N ARG A 21 -15.64 -11.23 13.08
CA ARG A 21 -14.24 -11.24 13.49
C ARG A 21 -13.33 -11.39 12.27
N SER A 22 -12.40 -10.49 12.12
CA SER A 22 -11.36 -10.59 11.08
C SER A 22 -10.46 -11.80 11.34
N PHE A 23 -10.03 -12.47 10.27
CA PHE A 23 -9.17 -13.65 10.36
C PHE A 23 -8.17 -13.73 9.20
N VAL A 24 -7.18 -14.59 9.39
CA VAL A 24 -6.20 -14.97 8.37
C VAL A 24 -6.28 -16.48 8.20
N LEU A 25 -6.63 -16.96 7.02
CA LEU A 25 -6.53 -18.37 6.65
C LEU A 25 -5.17 -18.59 5.97
N GLN A 26 -4.32 -19.33 6.67
CA GLN A 26 -2.98 -19.68 6.17
C GLN A 26 -2.95 -21.09 5.59
N GLY A 27 -2.24 -21.25 4.49
CA GLY A 27 -2.01 -22.56 3.89
C GLY A 27 -1.11 -22.46 2.68
N GLY A 28 -0.26 -23.45 2.46
CA GLY A 28 0.65 -23.49 1.32
C GLY A 28 -0.07 -23.58 -0.03
N ALA A 29 0.70 -23.53 -1.12
CA ALA A 29 0.17 -23.70 -2.45
C ALA A 29 -0.63 -25.02 -2.58
N GLY A 30 -1.82 -24.96 -3.19
CA GLY A 30 -2.69 -26.12 -3.33
C GLY A 30 -3.47 -26.56 -2.09
N SER A 31 -3.40 -25.83 -0.97
CA SER A 31 -4.16 -26.15 0.26
C SER A 31 -5.67 -25.88 0.19
N GLY A 32 -6.18 -25.42 -0.95
CA GLY A 32 -7.59 -25.14 -1.13
C GLY A 32 -8.06 -23.77 -0.63
N LYS A 33 -7.16 -22.82 -0.37
CA LYS A 33 -7.50 -21.44 0.09
C LYS A 33 -8.56 -20.77 -0.78
N THR A 34 -8.35 -20.77 -2.09
CA THR A 34 -9.29 -20.14 -3.04
C THR A 34 -10.65 -20.89 -3.07
N GLU A 35 -10.67 -22.19 -2.85
CA GLU A 35 -11.92 -22.94 -2.73
C GLU A 35 -12.65 -22.59 -1.44
N SER A 36 -11.92 -22.50 -0.31
CA SER A 36 -12.46 -22.03 0.96
C SER A 36 -13.03 -20.61 0.85
N LEU A 37 -12.33 -19.71 0.16
CA LEU A 37 -12.81 -18.35 -0.11
C LEU A 37 -14.16 -18.38 -0.83
N LYS A 38 -14.29 -19.17 -1.91
CA LYS A 38 -15.54 -19.30 -2.67
C LYS A 38 -16.66 -19.86 -1.80
N GLU A 39 -16.39 -20.91 -1.00
CA GLU A 39 -17.36 -21.49 -0.08
C GLU A 39 -17.87 -20.45 0.94
N LEU A 40 -16.98 -19.60 1.46
CA LEU A 40 -17.36 -18.55 2.40
C LEU A 40 -18.19 -17.45 1.74
N LEU A 41 -17.88 -17.07 0.49
CA LEU A 41 -18.70 -16.13 -0.28
C LEU A 41 -20.13 -16.69 -0.48
N ILE A 42 -20.25 -17.97 -0.87
CA ILE A 42 -21.55 -18.63 -1.00
C ILE A 42 -22.29 -18.67 0.34
N TYR A 43 -21.57 -19.00 1.43
CA TYR A 43 -22.12 -19.00 2.79
C TYR A 43 -22.70 -17.65 3.19
N ILE A 44 -21.97 -16.54 2.96
CA ILE A 44 -22.46 -15.19 3.22
C ILE A 44 -23.71 -14.88 2.39
N ASN A 45 -23.71 -15.26 1.11
CA ASN A 45 -24.88 -15.02 0.24
C ASN A 45 -26.14 -15.74 0.74
N GLN A 46 -25.97 -16.92 1.34
CA GLN A 46 -27.08 -17.69 1.90
C GLN A 46 -27.57 -17.17 3.26
N THR A 47 -26.63 -16.74 4.12
CA THR A 47 -26.94 -16.33 5.51
C THR A 47 -27.24 -14.83 5.64
N ASN A 48 -26.58 -14.00 4.82
CA ASN A 48 -26.77 -12.55 4.80
C ASN A 48 -26.72 -11.98 3.37
N PRO A 49 -27.75 -12.17 2.55
CA PRO A 49 -27.75 -11.75 1.13
C PRO A 49 -27.68 -10.23 0.93
N LYS A 50 -27.85 -9.44 2.00
CA LYS A 50 -27.73 -7.96 1.94
C LYS A 50 -26.34 -7.47 2.33
N ALA A 51 -25.43 -8.36 2.72
CA ALA A 51 -24.07 -7.99 3.09
C ALA A 51 -23.34 -7.36 1.91
N LYS A 52 -22.64 -6.27 2.21
CA LYS A 52 -21.77 -5.58 1.24
C LYS A 52 -20.41 -6.26 1.26
N VAL A 53 -20.17 -7.13 0.31
CA VAL A 53 -18.94 -7.92 0.21
C VAL A 53 -18.08 -7.41 -0.95
N MET A 54 -16.77 -7.35 -0.77
CA MET A 54 -15.77 -7.15 -1.81
C MET A 54 -14.77 -8.29 -1.76
N CYS A 55 -14.47 -8.87 -2.90
CA CYS A 55 -13.39 -9.83 -3.06
C CYS A 55 -12.26 -9.20 -3.88
N ILE A 56 -11.03 -9.28 -3.36
CA ILE A 56 -9.83 -8.71 -3.96
C ILE A 56 -8.87 -9.86 -4.27
N THR A 57 -8.31 -9.83 -5.47
CA THR A 57 -7.29 -10.79 -5.89
C THR A 57 -6.19 -10.08 -6.68
N HIS A 58 -5.08 -10.75 -6.92
CA HIS A 58 -3.92 -10.12 -7.53
C HIS A 58 -4.05 -9.97 -9.07
N THR A 59 -4.75 -10.89 -9.77
CA THR A 59 -4.78 -10.95 -11.23
C THR A 59 -6.19 -10.93 -11.80
N ASN A 60 -6.33 -10.41 -13.04
CA ASN A 60 -7.59 -10.46 -13.77
C ASN A 60 -8.04 -11.90 -14.09
N VAL A 61 -7.10 -12.85 -14.18
CA VAL A 61 -7.43 -14.27 -14.37
C VAL A 61 -8.15 -14.81 -13.15
N ALA A 62 -7.63 -14.55 -11.96
CA ALA A 62 -8.26 -14.95 -10.70
C ALA A 62 -9.61 -14.25 -10.49
N VAL A 63 -9.74 -12.96 -10.88
CA VAL A 63 -11.03 -12.25 -10.88
C VAL A 63 -12.07 -13.05 -11.69
N ASN A 64 -11.75 -13.40 -12.93
CA ASN A 64 -12.66 -14.13 -13.81
C ASN A 64 -13.00 -15.54 -13.27
N GLU A 65 -12.03 -16.21 -12.67
CA GLU A 65 -12.24 -17.53 -12.06
C GLU A 65 -13.22 -17.46 -10.89
N ILE A 66 -13.04 -16.51 -9.95
CA ILE A 66 -13.95 -16.34 -8.82
C ILE A 66 -15.34 -15.95 -9.30
N LEU A 67 -15.47 -14.99 -10.23
CA LEU A 67 -16.76 -14.58 -10.80
C LEU A 67 -17.51 -15.75 -11.45
N SER A 68 -16.82 -16.57 -12.27
CA SER A 68 -17.44 -17.72 -12.93
C SER A 68 -18.00 -18.76 -11.97
N ARG A 69 -17.36 -18.93 -10.82
CA ARG A 69 -17.74 -19.93 -9.80
C ARG A 69 -18.74 -19.42 -8.78
N THR A 70 -18.82 -18.09 -8.57
CA THR A 70 -19.78 -17.49 -7.64
C THR A 70 -21.03 -16.93 -8.33
N GLY A 71 -21.15 -17.13 -9.65
CA GLY A 71 -22.32 -16.67 -10.43
C GLY A 71 -22.47 -15.15 -10.44
N ASN A 72 -21.38 -14.39 -10.34
CA ASN A 72 -21.37 -12.92 -10.26
C ASN A 72 -22.16 -12.36 -9.06
N ALA A 73 -22.34 -13.14 -8.00
CA ALA A 73 -23.10 -12.73 -6.82
C ALA A 73 -22.42 -11.58 -6.05
N PHE A 74 -21.10 -11.43 -6.21
CA PHE A 74 -20.28 -10.43 -5.51
C PHE A 74 -19.35 -9.69 -6.46
N PRO A 75 -19.04 -8.42 -6.17
CA PRO A 75 -17.99 -7.70 -6.87
C PRO A 75 -16.63 -8.34 -6.54
N VAL A 76 -15.86 -8.67 -7.58
CA VAL A 76 -14.49 -9.14 -7.51
C VAL A 76 -13.61 -8.16 -8.30
N SER A 77 -12.45 -7.80 -7.78
CA SER A 77 -11.59 -6.78 -8.38
C SER A 77 -10.12 -7.08 -8.10
N THR A 78 -9.23 -6.53 -8.92
CA THR A 78 -7.81 -6.43 -8.54
C THR A 78 -7.63 -5.36 -7.49
N ILE A 79 -6.52 -5.42 -6.73
CA ILE A 79 -6.22 -4.45 -5.68
C ILE A 79 -6.17 -3.01 -6.23
N HIS A 80 -5.52 -2.78 -7.38
CA HIS A 80 -5.45 -1.44 -7.97
C HIS A 80 -6.82 -0.90 -8.40
N SER A 81 -7.62 -1.72 -9.06
CA SER A 81 -8.97 -1.34 -9.46
C SER A 81 -9.85 -1.03 -8.24
N PHE A 82 -9.72 -1.83 -7.17
CA PHE A 82 -10.41 -1.60 -5.91
C PHE A 82 -10.01 -0.27 -5.27
N LEU A 83 -8.72 -0.05 -5.03
CA LEU A 83 -8.22 1.19 -4.41
C LEU A 83 -8.61 2.42 -5.22
N ASN A 84 -8.46 2.38 -6.55
CA ASN A 84 -8.91 3.47 -7.41
C ASN A 84 -10.41 3.72 -7.28
N SER A 85 -11.25 2.68 -7.20
CA SER A 85 -12.69 2.83 -7.01
C SER A 85 -13.07 3.54 -5.70
N LEU A 86 -12.23 3.41 -4.67
CA LEU A 86 -12.42 4.06 -3.38
C LEU A 86 -12.09 5.55 -3.40
N ILE A 87 -11.06 5.96 -4.16
CA ILE A 87 -10.51 7.33 -4.07
C ILE A 87 -10.77 8.21 -5.29
N LYS A 88 -11.13 7.67 -6.45
CA LYS A 88 -11.23 8.42 -7.73
C LYS A 88 -12.11 9.66 -7.69
N ASP A 89 -13.13 9.68 -6.82
CA ASP A 89 -14.08 10.79 -6.71
C ASP A 89 -13.59 11.89 -5.74
N TYR A 90 -12.54 11.65 -4.96
CA TYR A 90 -11.97 12.59 -3.99
C TYR A 90 -10.84 13.43 -4.57
N LYS A 91 -11.00 13.93 -5.80
CA LYS A 91 -9.94 14.64 -6.55
C LYS A 91 -9.35 15.83 -5.81
N LYS A 92 -10.15 16.59 -5.05
CA LYS A 92 -9.66 17.70 -4.22
C LYS A 92 -8.73 17.20 -3.10
N ASN A 93 -9.07 16.08 -2.46
CA ASN A 93 -8.24 15.48 -1.43
C ASN A 93 -6.96 14.90 -2.03
N ILE A 94 -7.05 14.21 -3.18
CA ILE A 94 -5.88 13.73 -3.93
C ILE A 94 -4.94 14.91 -4.27
N TYR A 95 -5.49 16.02 -4.74
CA TYR A 95 -4.70 17.21 -5.07
C TYR A 95 -3.88 17.72 -3.89
N THR A 96 -4.37 17.63 -2.66
CA THR A 96 -3.64 18.08 -1.47
C THR A 96 -2.51 17.15 -1.02
N VAL A 97 -2.44 15.92 -1.53
CA VAL A 97 -1.40 14.94 -1.21
C VAL A 97 -0.54 14.56 -2.40
N ILE A 98 -0.98 14.83 -3.63
CA ILE A 98 -0.28 14.39 -4.85
C ILE A 98 1.12 15.01 -4.97
N GLY A 99 1.35 16.16 -4.34
CA GLY A 99 2.68 16.77 -4.26
C GLY A 99 3.71 15.83 -3.62
N GLU A 100 3.33 15.09 -2.60
CA GLU A 100 4.21 14.16 -1.89
C GLU A 100 4.65 12.98 -2.78
N LEU A 101 3.82 12.58 -3.77
CA LEU A 101 4.18 11.57 -4.76
C LEU A 101 5.31 12.04 -5.69
N PHE A 102 5.32 13.31 -6.05
CA PHE A 102 6.27 13.86 -7.02
C PHE A 102 7.51 14.49 -6.38
N CYS A 103 7.40 14.95 -5.14
CA CYS A 103 8.49 15.56 -4.40
C CYS A 103 9.56 14.53 -3.99
N ILE A 104 10.78 15.03 -3.82
CA ILE A 104 11.91 14.26 -3.34
C ILE A 104 12.03 14.53 -1.83
N PRO A 105 12.15 13.49 -0.97
CA PRO A 105 12.42 13.70 0.44
C PRO A 105 13.80 14.33 0.65
N GLU A 106 13.91 15.18 1.66
CA GLU A 106 15.20 15.72 2.08
C GLU A 106 16.15 14.58 2.50
N PHE A 107 17.42 14.75 2.21
CA PHE A 107 18.44 13.81 2.66
C PHE A 107 18.71 14.06 4.15
N VAL A 108 18.51 13.03 4.96
CA VAL A 108 18.82 13.04 6.38
C VAL A 108 20.01 12.11 6.63
N ALA A 109 21.11 12.67 7.14
CA ALA A 109 22.28 11.90 7.55
C ALA A 109 21.90 10.87 8.60
N ALA A 110 22.50 9.67 8.54
CA ALA A 110 22.26 8.65 9.56
C ALA A 110 23.02 8.98 10.84
N GLU A 111 22.47 8.59 11.99
CA GLU A 111 23.21 8.53 13.22
C GLU A 111 24.07 7.26 13.26
N LYS A 112 25.32 7.38 13.67
CA LYS A 112 26.22 6.24 13.80
C LYS A 112 25.84 5.42 15.03
N SER A 113 25.52 4.13 14.81
CA SER A 113 25.34 3.18 15.92
C SER A 113 26.70 2.70 16.46
N GLU A 114 26.73 2.32 17.75
CA GLU A 114 27.96 1.88 18.42
C GLU A 114 28.59 0.62 17.80
N ASP A 115 27.76 -0.23 17.17
CA ASP A 115 28.17 -1.51 16.59
C ASP A 115 28.79 -1.41 15.18
N VAL A 116 28.84 -0.21 14.58
CA VAL A 116 29.31 0.00 13.20
C VAL A 116 30.68 0.68 13.18
N SER A 117 31.64 0.10 12.45
CA SER A 117 32.95 0.71 12.27
C SER A 117 32.86 2.06 11.54
N ASP A 118 33.77 3.02 11.85
CA ASP A 118 33.82 4.33 11.16
C ASP A 118 33.95 4.19 9.64
N LYS A 119 34.70 3.18 9.19
CA LYS A 119 34.93 2.93 7.76
C LYS A 119 33.63 2.49 7.07
N ASP A 120 32.91 1.58 7.69
CA ASP A 120 31.65 1.05 7.13
C ASP A 120 30.55 2.10 7.22
N PHE A 121 30.47 2.86 8.32
CA PHE A 121 29.55 3.98 8.45
C PHE A 121 29.74 5.02 7.33
N LYS A 122 30.97 5.50 7.12
CA LYS A 122 31.27 6.47 6.04
C LYS A 122 30.99 5.90 4.65
N LYS A 123 31.21 4.61 4.44
CA LYS A 123 30.88 3.97 3.16
C LYS A 123 29.37 3.95 2.94
N ASN A 124 28.60 3.52 3.93
CA ASN A 124 27.15 3.42 3.85
C ASN A 124 26.51 4.80 3.70
N GLU A 125 27.01 5.82 4.41
CA GLU A 125 26.49 7.18 4.34
C GLU A 125 26.74 7.81 2.96
N HIS A 126 27.91 7.63 2.37
CA HIS A 126 28.17 8.08 1.00
C HIS A 126 27.28 7.37 -0.04
N GLU A 127 27.00 6.05 0.13
CA GLU A 127 26.09 5.33 -0.76
C GLU A 127 24.63 5.86 -0.63
N ARG A 128 24.18 6.22 0.58
CA ARG A 128 22.89 6.85 0.82
C ARG A 128 22.81 8.23 0.16
N TYR A 129 23.83 9.06 0.37
CA TYR A 129 23.96 10.36 -0.28
C TYR A 129 23.92 10.22 -1.82
N LYS A 130 24.70 9.31 -2.38
CA LYS A 130 24.75 9.04 -3.81
C LYS A 130 23.37 8.67 -4.37
N LYS A 131 22.65 7.75 -3.72
CA LYS A 131 21.29 7.36 -4.13
C LYS A 131 20.31 8.55 -4.08
N SER A 132 20.40 9.39 -3.06
CA SER A 132 19.56 10.58 -2.95
C SER A 132 19.92 11.62 -4.02
N TYR A 133 21.21 11.81 -4.29
CA TYR A 133 21.69 12.71 -5.33
C TYR A 133 21.25 12.25 -6.73
N GLU A 134 21.32 10.97 -7.03
CA GLU A 134 20.85 10.40 -8.31
C GLU A 134 19.36 10.66 -8.51
N LYS A 135 18.53 10.43 -7.48
CA LYS A 135 17.10 10.77 -7.52
C LYS A 135 16.87 12.26 -7.77
N TYR A 136 17.62 13.11 -7.09
CA TYR A 136 17.57 14.55 -7.30
C TYR A 136 17.96 14.92 -8.74
N ALA A 137 19.06 14.38 -9.26
CA ALA A 137 19.56 14.67 -10.61
C ALA A 137 18.56 14.28 -11.70
N ASP A 138 17.95 13.09 -11.57
CA ASP A 138 16.92 12.60 -12.48
C ASP A 138 15.68 13.50 -12.45
N LYS A 139 15.21 13.87 -11.29
CA LYS A 139 14.04 14.71 -11.11
C LYS A 139 14.34 16.14 -11.59
N HIS A 140 15.52 16.68 -11.28
CA HIS A 140 15.96 17.98 -11.78
C HIS A 140 15.91 18.03 -13.31
N TYR A 141 16.47 17.01 -13.98
CA TYR A 141 16.44 16.92 -15.44
C TYR A 141 15.00 16.81 -15.98
N GLN A 142 14.15 16.02 -15.33
CA GLN A 142 12.74 15.89 -15.74
C GLN A 142 12.00 17.24 -15.73
N ILE A 143 12.28 18.08 -14.74
CA ILE A 143 11.58 19.36 -14.53
C ILE A 143 12.21 20.49 -15.35
N THR A 144 13.55 20.61 -15.33
CA THR A 144 14.26 21.76 -15.92
C THR A 144 14.81 21.52 -17.31
N ARG A 145 14.98 20.24 -17.70
CA ARG A 145 15.73 19.79 -18.90
C ARG A 145 17.21 20.10 -18.84
N GLU A 146 17.73 20.47 -17.67
CA GLU A 146 19.13 20.75 -17.42
C GLU A 146 19.76 19.64 -16.58
N SER A 147 21.00 19.28 -16.92
CA SER A 147 21.75 18.29 -16.13
C SER A 147 22.48 18.97 -14.99
N VAL A 148 22.48 18.36 -13.83
CA VAL A 148 23.33 18.77 -12.70
C VAL A 148 24.72 18.17 -12.82
N ALA A 149 25.66 18.65 -12.01
CA ALA A 149 27.01 18.09 -11.92
C ALA A 149 26.97 16.60 -11.57
N LYS A 150 28.06 15.88 -11.83
CA LYS A 150 28.19 14.50 -11.39
C LYS A 150 28.25 14.42 -9.87
N VAL A 151 27.71 13.34 -9.31
CA VAL A 151 27.77 13.08 -7.87
C VAL A 151 29.22 13.11 -7.37
N THR A 152 29.44 13.71 -6.22
CA THR A 152 30.74 13.80 -5.57
C THR A 152 31.27 12.42 -5.20
N GLY A 153 32.57 12.19 -5.51
CA GLY A 153 33.24 10.96 -5.14
C GLY A 153 33.42 10.82 -3.61
N LYS A 154 33.46 9.58 -3.12
CA LYS A 154 33.56 9.27 -1.68
C LYS A 154 34.68 10.03 -0.96
N ARG A 155 35.88 10.14 -1.58
CA ARG A 155 37.05 10.80 -0.98
C ARG A 155 36.78 12.27 -0.66
N ASP A 156 36.05 12.97 -1.53
CA ASP A 156 35.77 14.41 -1.35
C ASP A 156 34.55 14.60 -0.44
N TYR A 157 33.54 13.74 -0.56
CA TYR A 157 32.41 13.70 0.35
C TYR A 157 32.85 13.52 1.80
N ASP A 158 33.76 12.56 2.09
CA ASP A 158 34.27 12.25 3.44
C ASP A 158 35.00 13.42 4.12
N LYS A 159 35.42 14.45 3.36
CA LYS A 159 36.07 15.65 3.91
C LYS A 159 35.09 16.64 4.52
N THR A 160 33.95 16.83 3.87
CA THR A 160 32.92 17.83 4.23
C THR A 160 31.52 17.31 3.95
N PRO A 161 31.08 16.20 4.60
CA PRO A 161 29.79 15.59 4.29
C PRO A 161 28.61 16.53 4.55
N GLU A 162 28.70 17.37 5.60
CA GLU A 162 27.66 18.33 5.95
C GLU A 162 27.43 19.34 4.83
N ALA A 163 28.50 19.89 4.24
CA ALA A 163 28.38 20.85 3.16
C ALA A 163 27.75 20.24 1.89
N PHE A 164 28.09 18.99 1.55
CA PHE A 164 27.47 18.30 0.42
C PHE A 164 26.01 17.92 0.69
N ASN A 165 25.67 17.56 1.92
CA ASN A 165 24.29 17.27 2.30
C ASN A 165 23.44 18.53 2.25
N GLU A 166 23.93 19.65 2.75
CA GLU A 166 23.26 20.95 2.69
C GLU A 166 23.02 21.39 1.22
N GLN A 167 24.06 21.31 0.38
CA GLN A 167 23.94 21.63 -1.05
C GLN A 167 22.90 20.75 -1.76
N LEU A 168 22.87 19.46 -1.44
CA LEU A 168 21.86 18.53 -1.99
C LEU A 168 20.46 18.94 -1.53
N ASN A 169 20.27 19.23 -0.26
CA ASN A 169 18.97 19.61 0.30
C ASN A 169 18.48 20.96 -0.25
N ASP A 170 19.34 21.92 -0.48
CA ASP A 170 18.99 23.18 -1.15
C ASP A 170 18.52 22.92 -2.60
N GLY A 171 19.22 22.04 -3.32
CA GLY A 171 18.80 21.59 -4.64
C GLY A 171 17.44 20.89 -4.62
N ILE A 172 17.22 19.95 -3.67
CA ILE A 172 15.96 19.26 -3.47
C ILE A 172 14.83 20.26 -3.17
N LYS A 173 15.06 21.20 -2.28
CA LYS A 173 14.08 22.24 -1.90
C LYS A 173 13.68 23.07 -3.13
N THR A 174 14.66 23.48 -3.92
CA THR A 174 14.42 24.27 -5.14
C THR A 174 13.60 23.50 -6.17
N ILE A 175 13.89 22.20 -6.38
CA ILE A 175 13.14 21.40 -7.35
C ILE A 175 11.73 21.06 -6.83
N ASN A 176 11.57 20.80 -5.54
CA ASN A 176 10.26 20.57 -4.93
C ASN A 176 9.37 21.82 -5.01
N GLN A 177 9.94 23.03 -4.88
CA GLN A 177 9.18 24.26 -5.10
C GLN A 177 8.66 24.33 -6.54
N LYS A 178 9.52 24.07 -7.54
CA LYS A 178 9.09 24.03 -8.95
C LYS A 178 8.02 22.99 -9.22
N ILE A 179 8.12 21.81 -8.61
CA ILE A 179 7.07 20.78 -8.68
C ILE A 179 5.75 21.32 -8.11
N GLY A 180 5.78 21.98 -6.96
CA GLY A 180 4.60 22.62 -6.34
C GLY A 180 3.97 23.69 -7.25
N GLU A 181 4.78 24.53 -7.88
CA GLU A 181 4.33 25.54 -8.85
C GLU A 181 3.67 24.88 -10.08
N GLU A 182 4.29 23.83 -10.62
CA GLU A 182 3.74 23.06 -11.75
C GLU A 182 2.40 22.44 -11.39
N ILE A 183 2.27 21.78 -10.21
CA ILE A 183 1.00 21.21 -9.73
C ILE A 183 -0.04 22.31 -9.58
N SER A 184 0.33 23.45 -8.97
CA SER A 184 -0.59 24.57 -8.71
C SER A 184 -1.12 25.22 -9.99
N SER A 185 -0.38 25.13 -11.08
CA SER A 185 -0.82 25.62 -12.39
C SER A 185 -1.83 24.71 -13.09
N ARG A 186 -2.04 23.47 -12.57
CA ARG A 186 -2.86 22.45 -13.22
C ARG A 186 -4.28 22.39 -12.67
N ASP A 187 -5.18 21.94 -13.53
CA ASP A 187 -6.57 21.67 -13.15
C ASP A 187 -6.67 20.33 -12.37
N TYR A 188 -7.00 20.40 -11.09
CA TYR A 188 -7.16 19.24 -10.22
C TYR A 188 -8.24 18.25 -10.72
N SER A 189 -9.17 18.69 -11.55
CA SER A 189 -10.22 17.82 -12.13
C SER A 189 -9.64 16.73 -13.03
N LYS A 190 -8.42 16.93 -13.56
CA LYS A 190 -7.72 16.02 -14.44
C LYS A 190 -6.96 14.91 -13.70
N ILE A 191 -6.83 15.04 -12.37
CA ILE A 191 -6.16 14.02 -11.56
C ILE A 191 -6.85 12.67 -11.73
N ARG A 192 -6.09 11.64 -12.07
CA ARG A 192 -6.58 10.28 -12.24
C ARG A 192 -5.48 9.23 -12.18
N TYR A 193 -5.87 8.04 -11.81
CA TYR A 193 -5.10 6.82 -12.04
C TYR A 193 -5.06 6.49 -13.55
N ASN A 194 -3.91 6.06 -14.08
CA ASN A 194 -3.69 5.85 -15.50
C ASN A 194 -3.50 4.37 -15.92
N ASP A 195 -3.63 3.44 -14.97
CA ASP A 195 -3.48 1.98 -15.18
C ASP A 195 -2.15 1.57 -15.83
N THR A 196 -1.07 2.28 -15.51
CA THR A 196 0.29 2.00 -15.95
C THR A 196 1.25 1.97 -14.77
N SER A 197 2.52 1.64 -15.00
CA SER A 197 3.57 1.70 -13.98
C SER A 197 4.18 3.09 -13.78
N PHE A 198 3.72 4.12 -14.51
CA PHE A 198 4.38 5.42 -14.55
C PHE A 198 3.48 6.55 -14.03
N ASP A 199 4.07 7.41 -13.20
CA ASP A 199 3.46 8.66 -12.78
C ASP A 199 3.80 9.77 -13.76
N SER A 200 2.86 10.69 -14.02
CA SER A 200 3.06 11.85 -14.89
C SER A 200 2.66 13.13 -14.18
N LEU A 201 3.64 13.95 -13.80
CA LEU A 201 3.40 15.28 -13.26
C LEU A 201 2.70 16.19 -14.30
N LYS A 202 3.11 16.08 -15.58
CA LYS A 202 2.54 16.85 -16.67
C LYS A 202 1.03 16.65 -16.83
N ASP A 203 0.57 15.41 -16.69
CA ASP A 203 -0.84 15.05 -16.89
C ASP A 203 -1.60 14.91 -15.57
N LEU A 204 -0.94 15.12 -14.43
CA LEU A 204 -1.45 14.85 -13.07
C LEU A 204 -2.04 13.44 -12.97
N THR A 205 -1.31 12.44 -13.49
CA THR A 205 -1.71 11.05 -13.41
C THR A 205 -0.72 10.24 -12.58
N PHE A 206 -1.21 9.20 -11.95
CA PHE A 206 -0.42 8.27 -11.16
C PHE A 206 -0.66 6.83 -11.60
N GLY A 207 0.43 6.07 -11.63
CA GLY A 207 0.45 4.66 -12.01
C GLY A 207 0.15 3.74 -10.83
N HIS A 208 0.55 2.46 -10.95
CA HIS A 208 0.28 1.44 -9.94
C HIS A 208 0.89 1.80 -8.58
N ASP A 209 2.19 2.08 -8.51
CA ASP A 209 2.87 2.43 -7.26
C ASP A 209 2.40 3.79 -6.72
N GLY A 210 2.17 4.75 -7.62
CA GLY A 210 1.61 6.04 -7.27
C GLY A 210 0.21 5.94 -6.65
N LEU A 211 -0.63 5.02 -7.12
CA LEU A 211 -1.95 4.76 -6.54
C LEU A 211 -1.84 4.27 -5.09
N LEU A 212 -0.92 3.33 -4.81
CA LEU A 212 -0.70 2.83 -3.45
C LEU A 212 -0.25 3.97 -2.52
N THR A 213 0.71 4.79 -2.98
CA THR A 213 1.20 5.96 -2.24
C THR A 213 0.09 6.97 -1.98
N VAL A 214 -0.68 7.36 -2.99
CA VAL A 214 -1.79 8.32 -2.86
C VAL A 214 -2.86 7.79 -1.92
N PHE A 215 -3.21 6.50 -2.00
CA PHE A 215 -4.18 5.88 -1.09
C PHE A 215 -3.71 5.97 0.36
N ASN A 216 -2.47 5.54 0.65
CA ASN A 216 -1.87 5.60 1.98
C ASN A 216 -1.87 7.04 2.53
N LEU A 217 -1.43 8.02 1.74
CA LEU A 217 -1.44 9.43 2.13
C LEU A 217 -2.85 9.95 2.45
N LEU A 218 -3.84 9.55 1.65
CA LEU A 218 -5.23 9.97 1.86
C LEU A 218 -5.82 9.44 3.14
N ILE A 219 -5.67 8.13 3.41
CA ILE A 219 -6.27 7.53 4.61
C ILE A 219 -5.60 8.01 5.90
N ASN A 220 -4.31 8.29 5.85
CA ASN A 220 -3.57 8.84 7.00
C ASN A 220 -3.91 10.32 7.25
N LYS A 221 -4.08 11.11 6.18
CA LYS A 221 -4.39 12.54 6.29
C LYS A 221 -5.87 12.83 6.62
N TYR A 222 -6.79 11.96 6.20
CA TYR A 222 -8.23 12.17 6.29
C TYR A 222 -8.96 11.05 7.03
N PRO A 223 -8.98 11.03 8.38
CA PRO A 223 -9.63 9.97 9.16
C PRO A 223 -11.11 9.76 8.84
N LEU A 224 -11.82 10.84 8.47
CA LEU A 224 -13.22 10.73 8.06
C LEU A 224 -13.37 9.95 6.75
N LEU A 225 -12.48 10.17 5.79
CA LEU A 225 -12.45 9.40 4.54
C LEU A 225 -12.18 7.92 4.82
N SER A 226 -11.23 7.62 5.71
CA SER A 226 -10.93 6.27 6.15
C SER A 226 -12.16 5.57 6.72
N LYS A 227 -12.92 6.26 7.58
CA LYS A 227 -14.18 5.74 8.14
C LYS A 227 -15.24 5.52 7.06
N MET A 228 -15.41 6.48 6.13
CA MET A 228 -16.37 6.34 5.02
C MET A 228 -16.04 5.15 4.11
N ILE A 229 -14.75 4.88 3.88
CA ILE A 229 -14.27 3.71 3.11
C ILE A 229 -14.62 2.43 3.87
N ALA A 230 -14.29 2.36 5.16
CA ALA A 230 -14.55 1.18 5.98
C ALA A 230 -16.06 0.88 6.12
N ASP A 231 -16.91 1.90 6.23
CA ASP A 231 -18.37 1.74 6.35
C ASP A 231 -19.05 1.32 5.02
N ARG A 232 -18.28 1.31 3.91
CA ARG A 232 -18.79 0.93 2.58
C ARG A 232 -19.02 -0.58 2.44
N TYR A 233 -18.27 -1.41 3.20
CA TYR A 233 -18.30 -2.86 3.13
C TYR A 233 -18.50 -3.48 4.51
N ASP A 234 -19.24 -4.60 4.54
CA ASP A 234 -19.33 -5.46 5.73
C ASP A 234 -18.18 -6.44 5.77
N TYR A 235 -17.74 -6.92 4.59
CA TYR A 235 -16.65 -7.89 4.43
C TYR A 235 -15.75 -7.51 3.27
N ILE A 236 -14.44 -7.61 3.49
CA ILE A 236 -13.42 -7.57 2.43
C ILE A 236 -12.62 -8.87 2.51
N PHE A 237 -12.59 -9.60 1.41
CA PHE A 237 -11.78 -10.80 1.21
C PHE A 237 -10.57 -10.44 0.36
N ILE A 238 -9.37 -10.85 0.77
CA ILE A 238 -8.15 -10.67 -0.03
C ILE A 238 -7.53 -12.05 -0.24
N ASP A 239 -7.54 -12.51 -1.49
CA ASP A 239 -6.86 -13.73 -1.91
C ASP A 239 -5.39 -13.43 -2.23
N GLU A 240 -4.50 -14.37 -1.86
CA GLU A 240 -3.04 -14.26 -2.02
C GLU A 240 -2.50 -12.92 -1.45
N TYR A 241 -2.90 -12.60 -0.19
CA TYR A 241 -2.55 -11.31 0.43
C TYR A 241 -1.04 -11.07 0.51
N GLN A 242 -0.20 -12.12 0.49
CA GLN A 242 1.26 -12.00 0.51
C GLN A 242 1.81 -11.36 -0.78
N ASP A 243 1.06 -11.40 -1.89
CA ASP A 243 1.43 -10.76 -3.15
C ASP A 243 0.98 -9.28 -3.19
N THR A 244 0.19 -8.86 -2.20
CA THR A 244 -0.26 -7.46 -2.05
C THR A 244 0.79 -6.65 -1.31
N ASN A 245 0.95 -5.37 -1.68
CA ASN A 245 1.84 -4.46 -0.98
C ASN A 245 1.54 -4.45 0.53
N ALA A 246 2.58 -4.64 1.36
CA ALA A 246 2.45 -4.80 2.81
C ALA A 246 1.82 -3.57 3.50
N ASP A 247 2.15 -2.35 3.03
CA ASP A 247 1.60 -1.12 3.61
C ASP A 247 0.09 -1.04 3.38
N ILE A 248 -0.39 -1.43 2.18
CA ILE A 248 -1.83 -1.48 1.88
C ILE A 248 -2.55 -2.52 2.74
N VAL A 249 -1.96 -3.69 2.94
CA VAL A 249 -2.53 -4.70 3.85
C VAL A 249 -2.61 -4.14 5.27
N CYS A 250 -1.56 -3.47 5.76
CA CYS A 250 -1.57 -2.80 7.06
C CYS A 250 -2.65 -1.71 7.16
N ASP A 251 -2.82 -0.90 6.12
CA ASP A 251 -3.85 0.12 6.04
C ASP A 251 -5.26 -0.48 6.14
N LEU A 252 -5.53 -1.55 5.41
CA LEU A 252 -6.82 -2.26 5.48
C LEU A 252 -7.06 -2.91 6.84
N ILE A 253 -5.99 -3.41 7.49
CA ILE A 253 -6.06 -3.90 8.86
C ILE A 253 -6.45 -2.79 9.82
N HIS A 254 -5.81 -1.63 9.75
CA HIS A 254 -6.13 -0.48 10.58
C HIS A 254 -7.57 0.00 10.35
N LEU A 255 -8.04 0.03 9.10
CA LEU A 255 -9.42 0.34 8.77
C LEU A 255 -10.40 -0.63 9.45
N SER A 256 -10.13 -1.94 9.38
CA SER A 256 -10.98 -2.96 9.99
C SER A 256 -11.01 -2.88 11.52
N GLN A 257 -9.89 -2.56 12.16
CA GLN A 257 -9.79 -2.44 13.63
C GLN A 257 -10.62 -1.28 14.21
N ASN A 258 -10.82 -0.24 13.41
CA ASN A 258 -11.50 1.00 13.82
C ASN A 258 -12.92 1.13 13.24
N SER A 259 -13.49 0.05 12.70
CA SER A 259 -14.80 0.05 12.04
C SER A 259 -15.55 -1.27 12.28
N LYS A 260 -16.68 -1.44 11.58
CA LYS A 260 -17.46 -2.69 11.55
C LYS A 260 -17.01 -3.64 10.42
N LEU A 261 -16.01 -3.25 9.64
CA LEU A 261 -15.49 -4.03 8.54
C LEU A 261 -14.84 -5.31 9.05
N THR A 262 -15.23 -6.46 8.52
CA THR A 262 -14.58 -7.75 8.73
C THR A 262 -13.61 -8.00 7.58
N LEU A 263 -12.31 -8.10 7.89
CA LEU A 263 -11.26 -8.36 6.90
C LEU A 263 -10.87 -9.84 6.95
N CYS A 264 -10.95 -10.52 5.81
CA CYS A 264 -10.68 -11.95 5.64
C CYS A 264 -9.48 -12.11 4.68
N LEU A 265 -8.33 -12.52 5.21
CA LEU A 265 -7.09 -12.65 4.46
C LEU A 265 -6.80 -14.12 4.16
N PHE A 266 -6.46 -14.43 2.91
CA PHE A 266 -6.12 -15.78 2.42
C PHE A 266 -4.74 -15.74 1.79
N GLY A 267 -3.83 -16.61 2.26
CA GLY A 267 -2.47 -16.61 1.70
C GLY A 267 -1.53 -17.58 2.41
N ASP A 268 -0.28 -17.56 1.98
CA ASP A 268 0.80 -18.31 2.60
C ASP A 268 1.24 -17.65 3.92
N SER A 269 2.33 -18.05 4.51
CA SER A 269 2.75 -17.56 5.82
C SER A 269 2.88 -16.03 5.89
N ILE A 270 2.52 -15.46 7.02
CA ILE A 270 2.74 -14.04 7.33
C ILE A 270 4.23 -13.74 7.22
N CYS A 271 4.63 -12.85 6.30
CA CYS A 271 5.97 -12.28 6.30
C CYS A 271 6.25 -11.62 7.65
N GLU A 272 7.46 -11.77 8.19
CA GLU A 272 7.88 -11.28 9.51
C GLU A 272 7.71 -9.76 9.74
N ALA A 273 7.44 -8.98 8.69
CA ALA A 273 7.20 -7.54 8.75
C ALA A 273 5.98 -7.12 9.59
N ASN A 274 5.14 -8.05 10.03
CA ASN A 274 3.82 -7.72 10.56
C ASN A 274 3.66 -7.97 12.06
N ALA A 275 4.42 -7.26 12.90
CA ALA A 275 4.12 -7.12 14.32
C ALA A 275 2.70 -6.57 14.58
N SER A 276 2.08 -5.91 13.59
CA SER A 276 0.72 -5.38 13.63
C SER A 276 -0.36 -6.48 13.74
N TYR A 277 -0.15 -7.65 13.13
CA TYR A 277 -1.07 -8.79 13.25
C TYR A 277 -1.12 -9.38 14.67
N ARG A 278 0.00 -9.32 15.40
CA ARG A 278 0.13 -9.91 16.75
C ARG A 278 -0.57 -9.09 17.84
N ARG A 279 -1.03 -7.87 17.57
CA ARG A 279 -1.70 -7.03 18.57
C ARG A 279 -3.22 -7.27 18.71
N GLY A 280 -3.67 -8.52 18.55
CA GLY A 280 -4.77 -8.98 19.38
C GLY A 280 -6.18 -9.03 18.83
N ARG A 281 -6.45 -8.89 17.49
CA ARG A 281 -7.82 -9.03 16.96
C ARG A 281 -8.00 -9.99 15.79
N TYR A 282 -6.93 -10.58 15.26
CA TYR A 282 -7.02 -11.55 14.17
C TYR A 282 -6.87 -12.97 14.68
N ILE A 283 -7.74 -13.86 14.19
CA ILE A 283 -7.62 -15.31 14.39
C ILE A 283 -6.80 -15.85 13.21
N ILE A 284 -5.73 -16.56 13.52
CA ILE A 284 -4.97 -17.30 12.51
C ILE A 284 -5.53 -18.71 12.47
N ILE A 285 -5.97 -19.13 11.29
CA ILE A 285 -6.53 -20.46 11.01
C ILE A 285 -5.55 -21.14 10.05
N GLN A 286 -5.16 -22.37 10.38
CA GLN A 286 -4.21 -23.17 9.59
C GLN A 286 -4.89 -24.42 9.03
#